data_735c60b9c76bfcc3790db8d6dd758de1
#
_entry.id   735c60b9c76bfcc3790db8d6dd758de1
#
_cell.length_a   1.000
_cell.length_b   1.000
_cell.length_c   1.000
_cell.angle_alpha   90.00
_cell.angle_beta   90.00
_cell.angle_gamma   90.00
#
_symmetry.space_group_name_H-M   'P 1'
#
loop_
_entity.id
_entity.type
_entity.pdbx_description
1 polymer ?
#
loop_
_entity_poly.entity_id
_entity_poly.type
_entity_poly.pdbx_seq_one_letter_code
_entity_poly.pdbx_strand_id
1 'polypeptide(L)'
;HIGCHLSSAGGYLAMGKAAVNLDADVFAFFTRNPRGGRAKPLDLDDVRAFCRYREEHGIGTLVAHAPYTMNACAAKDTLRAFAHEAMADDLARLEHIPNTLYNFHPGSHVQQGAEKGIELIADLLNDVLDPAQKTIVLLETMAGKGTEVGRSFEEIAAIIERVDCKERLGVCLDTCHVWDAGYDIANDLDGVLEEFDRAIG
;
A
#
# COMPACT_ATOMS: atom_id res chain seq x y z
N HIS A 1 -16.75 -2.25 -7.25
CA HIS A 1 -16.03 -1.06 -7.76
C HIS A 1 -14.91 -1.49 -8.70
N ILE A 2 -14.73 -0.77 -9.79
CA ILE A 2 -13.70 -1.03 -10.78
C ILE A 2 -12.99 0.27 -11.10
N GLY A 3 -11.66 0.21 -11.17
CA GLY A 3 -10.83 1.39 -11.45
C GLY A 3 -9.51 1.03 -12.11
N CYS A 4 -8.65 2.01 -12.23
CA CYS A 4 -7.34 1.87 -12.85
C CYS A 4 -6.28 2.64 -12.07
N HIS A 5 -5.03 2.45 -12.44
CA HIS A 5 -3.92 3.21 -11.89
C HIS A 5 -3.74 4.51 -12.69
N LEU A 6 -3.82 5.66 -12.03
CA LEU A 6 -3.74 6.98 -12.65
C LEU A 6 -2.42 7.69 -12.32
N SER A 7 -2.01 8.59 -13.22
CA SER A 7 -0.83 9.41 -13.00
C SER A 7 -1.14 10.60 -12.11
N SER A 8 -0.40 10.75 -11.01
CA SER A 8 -0.50 11.91 -10.10
C SER A 8 0.26 13.16 -10.59
N ALA A 9 0.86 13.11 -11.80
CA ALA A 9 1.69 14.21 -12.31
C ALA A 9 0.94 15.54 -12.48
N GLY A 10 -0.35 15.49 -12.82
CA GLY A 10 -1.23 16.64 -13.02
C GLY A 10 -1.98 17.12 -11.77
N GLY A 11 -1.75 16.49 -10.60
CA GLY A 11 -2.45 16.78 -9.35
C GLY A 11 -3.69 15.91 -9.13
N TYR A 12 -4.32 16.08 -7.96
CA TYR A 12 -5.44 15.25 -7.51
C TYR A 12 -6.72 15.51 -8.30
N LEU A 13 -7.05 16.77 -8.55
CA LEU A 13 -8.25 17.11 -9.36
C LEU A 13 -8.14 16.56 -10.78
N ALA A 14 -6.94 16.56 -11.37
CA ALA A 14 -6.72 15.98 -12.69
C ALA A 14 -6.93 14.46 -12.70
N MET A 15 -6.51 13.74 -11.64
CA MET A 15 -6.81 12.32 -11.49
C MET A 15 -8.31 12.05 -11.37
N GLY A 16 -9.03 12.84 -10.55
CA GLY A 16 -10.49 12.71 -10.41
C GLY A 16 -11.22 12.89 -11.76
N LYS A 17 -10.83 13.89 -12.53
CA LYS A 17 -11.39 14.10 -13.88
C LYS A 17 -11.06 12.97 -14.84
N ALA A 18 -9.85 12.43 -14.77
CA ALA A 18 -9.44 11.29 -15.57
C ALA A 18 -10.25 10.04 -15.21
N ALA A 19 -10.48 9.78 -13.92
CA ALA A 19 -11.31 8.66 -13.45
C ALA A 19 -12.73 8.74 -14.03
N VAL A 20 -13.39 9.90 -13.90
CA VAL A 20 -14.74 10.12 -14.43
C VAL A 20 -14.78 9.93 -15.97
N ASN A 21 -13.77 10.42 -16.70
CA ASN A 21 -13.69 10.25 -18.15
C ASN A 21 -13.50 8.77 -18.56
N LEU A 22 -12.99 7.93 -17.68
CA LEU A 22 -12.80 6.48 -17.89
C LEU A 22 -13.96 5.65 -17.34
N ASP A 23 -15.01 6.30 -16.81
CA ASP A 23 -16.13 5.65 -16.12
C ASP A 23 -15.66 4.78 -14.94
N ALA A 24 -14.58 5.21 -14.28
CA ALA A 24 -14.03 4.55 -13.10
C ALA A 24 -14.56 5.22 -11.83
N ASP A 25 -15.06 4.40 -10.90
CA ASP A 25 -15.61 4.85 -9.61
C ASP A 25 -14.59 4.78 -8.46
N VAL A 26 -13.44 4.20 -8.70
CA VAL A 26 -12.27 4.13 -7.82
C VAL A 26 -10.98 4.23 -8.64
N PHE A 27 -9.85 4.54 -8.03
CA PHE A 27 -8.55 4.46 -8.70
C PHE A 27 -7.39 4.31 -7.72
N ALA A 28 -6.26 3.83 -8.25
CA ALA A 28 -4.98 3.81 -7.56
C ALA A 28 -4.04 4.88 -8.16
N PHE A 29 -3.08 5.34 -7.36
CA PHE A 29 -2.05 6.28 -7.78
C PHE A 29 -0.78 6.15 -6.94
N PHE A 30 0.38 6.57 -7.46
CA PHE A 30 1.58 6.68 -6.65
C PHE A 30 1.62 7.99 -5.87
N THR A 31 1.94 7.92 -4.59
CA THR A 31 2.10 9.09 -3.70
C THR A 31 3.22 10.02 -4.15
N ARG A 32 4.23 9.44 -4.79
CA ARG A 32 5.42 10.11 -5.32
C ARG A 32 5.91 9.40 -6.58
N ASN A 33 7.00 9.89 -7.20
CA ASN A 33 7.60 9.17 -8.32
C ASN A 33 7.92 7.72 -7.89
N PRO A 34 7.37 6.69 -8.57
CA PRO A 34 7.55 5.29 -8.17
C PRO A 34 9.01 4.81 -8.18
N ARG A 35 9.89 5.49 -8.92
CA ARG A 35 11.34 5.23 -9.01
C ARG A 35 12.18 6.30 -8.34
N GLY A 36 11.55 7.25 -7.63
CA GLY A 36 12.21 8.34 -6.96
C GLY A 36 11.93 8.37 -5.47
N GLY A 37 12.59 9.26 -4.73
CA GLY A 37 12.47 9.34 -3.29
C GLY A 37 11.61 10.51 -2.80
N ARG A 38 11.76 11.68 -3.41
CA ARG A 38 11.14 12.90 -2.88
C ARG A 38 9.77 13.15 -3.47
N ALA A 39 8.78 13.42 -2.61
CA ALA A 39 7.46 13.88 -3.03
C ALA A 39 7.50 15.40 -3.38
N LYS A 40 6.62 15.82 -4.30
CA LYS A 40 6.36 17.25 -4.53
C LYS A 40 5.65 17.85 -3.32
N PRO A 41 5.76 19.16 -3.07
CA PRO A 41 4.91 19.83 -2.09
C PRO A 41 3.43 19.53 -2.33
N LEU A 42 2.68 19.30 -1.27
CA LEU A 42 1.24 19.05 -1.36
C LEU A 42 0.52 20.38 -1.64
N ASP A 43 -0.24 20.43 -2.73
CA ASP A 43 -1.12 21.55 -3.04
C ASP A 43 -2.48 21.33 -2.38
N LEU A 44 -2.70 22.00 -1.24
CA LEU A 44 -3.95 21.85 -0.48
C LEU A 44 -5.17 22.46 -1.20
N ASP A 45 -4.99 23.40 -2.12
CA ASP A 45 -6.10 23.93 -2.93
C ASP A 45 -6.54 22.90 -3.97
N ASP A 46 -5.60 22.22 -4.62
CA ASP A 46 -5.90 21.11 -5.53
C ASP A 46 -6.56 19.94 -4.80
N VAL A 47 -6.06 19.57 -3.60
CA VAL A 47 -6.68 18.55 -2.75
C VAL A 47 -8.11 18.91 -2.39
N ARG A 48 -8.38 20.15 -1.94
CA ARG A 48 -9.74 20.60 -1.62
C ARG A 48 -10.66 20.59 -2.84
N ALA A 49 -10.16 21.01 -3.99
CA ALA A 49 -10.90 20.96 -5.25
C ALA A 49 -11.24 19.52 -5.65
N PHE A 50 -10.28 18.61 -5.50
CA PHE A 50 -10.47 17.18 -5.73
C PHE A 50 -11.51 16.56 -4.79
N CYS A 51 -11.44 16.84 -3.49
CA CYS A 51 -12.40 16.28 -2.51
C CYS A 51 -13.85 16.67 -2.86
N ARG A 52 -14.10 17.93 -3.23
CA ARG A 52 -15.43 18.35 -3.72
C ARG A 52 -15.83 17.62 -5.00
N TYR A 53 -14.94 17.57 -5.97
CA TYR A 53 -15.19 16.89 -7.25
C TYR A 53 -15.49 15.40 -7.06
N ARG A 54 -14.76 14.75 -6.14
CA ARG A 54 -14.97 13.36 -5.75
C ARG A 54 -16.36 13.10 -5.20
N GLU A 55 -16.84 13.94 -4.27
CA GLU A 55 -18.19 13.86 -3.71
C GLU A 55 -19.26 14.07 -4.79
N GLU A 56 -19.10 15.08 -5.65
CA GLU A 56 -20.04 15.40 -6.73
C GLU A 56 -20.18 14.27 -7.76
N HIS A 57 -19.12 13.48 -7.99
CA HIS A 57 -19.09 12.44 -9.01
C HIS A 57 -19.09 11.01 -8.44
N GLY A 58 -19.26 10.84 -7.12
CA GLY A 58 -19.38 9.53 -6.50
C GLY A 58 -18.12 8.68 -6.57
N ILE A 59 -16.91 9.29 -6.64
CA ILE A 59 -15.65 8.56 -6.61
C ILE A 59 -15.45 7.97 -5.22
N GLY A 60 -15.32 6.66 -5.13
CA GLY A 60 -15.24 5.87 -3.91
C GLY A 60 -13.85 5.86 -3.26
N THR A 61 -13.49 4.74 -2.63
CA THR A 61 -12.21 4.55 -1.95
C THR A 61 -11.05 4.58 -2.94
N LEU A 62 -9.97 5.27 -2.57
CA LEU A 62 -8.75 5.34 -3.36
C LEU A 62 -7.67 4.45 -2.76
N VAL A 63 -6.70 4.05 -3.60
CA VAL A 63 -5.50 3.35 -3.17
C VAL A 63 -4.28 4.18 -3.55
N ALA A 64 -3.59 4.71 -2.55
CA ALA A 64 -2.33 5.40 -2.72
C ALA A 64 -1.18 4.40 -2.57
N HIS A 65 -0.40 4.21 -3.61
CA HIS A 65 0.69 3.24 -3.63
C HIS A 65 2.02 3.89 -3.27
N ALA A 66 2.76 3.28 -2.37
CA ALA A 66 4.13 3.65 -2.04
C ALA A 66 5.08 3.51 -3.25
N PRO A 67 6.21 4.24 -3.29
CA PRO A 67 7.19 4.06 -4.36
C PRO A 67 7.88 2.69 -4.27
N TYR A 68 8.21 2.09 -5.40
CA TYR A 68 8.95 0.81 -5.47
C TYR A 68 10.35 0.87 -4.84
N THR A 69 10.89 2.07 -4.63
CA THR A 69 12.18 2.27 -3.96
C THR A 69 12.12 2.11 -2.45
N MET A 70 10.91 2.05 -1.88
CA MET A 70 10.71 1.82 -0.45
C MET A 70 10.94 0.35 -0.13
N ASN A 71 11.82 0.08 0.84
CA ASN A 71 12.10 -1.28 1.34
C ASN A 71 12.23 -1.25 2.86
N ALA A 72 11.15 -1.63 3.54
CA ALA A 72 11.06 -1.59 5.01
C ALA A 72 12.05 -2.54 5.70
N CYS A 73 12.43 -3.64 5.05
CA CYS A 73 13.32 -4.65 5.62
C CYS A 73 14.69 -4.72 4.94
N ALA A 74 15.13 -3.63 4.29
CA ALA A 74 16.45 -3.58 3.68
C ALA A 74 17.58 -3.85 4.68
N ALA A 75 18.68 -4.46 4.22
CA ALA A 75 19.86 -4.71 5.06
C ALA A 75 20.58 -3.41 5.47
N LYS A 76 20.46 -2.35 4.65
CA LYS A 76 21.09 -1.04 4.91
C LYS A 76 20.16 -0.13 5.71
N ASP A 77 20.66 0.39 6.84
CA ASP A 77 19.94 1.33 7.70
C ASP A 77 19.43 2.58 6.96
N THR A 78 20.22 3.10 6.03
CA THR A 78 19.83 4.27 5.24
C THR A 78 18.61 4.05 4.35
N LEU A 79 18.41 2.81 3.86
CA LEU A 79 17.24 2.45 3.08
C LEU A 79 16.00 2.26 3.98
N ARG A 80 16.18 1.72 5.19
CA ARG A 80 15.10 1.64 6.17
C ARG A 80 14.70 3.01 6.69
N ALA A 81 15.66 3.89 6.96
CA ALA A 81 15.38 5.28 7.32
C ALA A 81 14.58 6.00 6.22
N PHE A 82 14.95 5.80 4.95
CA PHE A 82 14.17 6.33 3.84
C PHE A 82 12.74 5.74 3.81
N ALA A 83 12.57 4.44 4.05
CA ALA A 83 11.25 3.81 4.09
C ALA A 83 10.38 4.42 5.19
N HIS A 84 10.95 4.64 6.39
CA HIS A 84 10.28 5.30 7.51
C HIS A 84 9.86 6.74 7.15
N GLU A 85 10.79 7.56 6.69
CA GLU A 85 10.50 8.95 6.29
C GLU A 85 9.44 9.04 5.18
N ALA A 86 9.53 8.16 4.18
CA ALA A 86 8.61 8.13 3.06
C ALA A 86 7.20 7.75 3.49
N MET A 87 7.05 6.70 4.30
CA MET A 87 5.75 6.25 4.81
C MET A 87 5.12 7.29 5.73
N ALA A 88 5.88 7.84 6.68
CA ALA A 88 5.38 8.88 7.58
C ALA A 88 4.90 10.14 6.83
N ASP A 89 5.67 10.61 5.83
CA ASP A 89 5.27 11.75 4.99
C ASP A 89 4.03 11.41 4.13
N ASP A 90 3.96 10.22 3.55
CA ASP A 90 2.80 9.79 2.75
C ASP A 90 1.54 9.70 3.60
N LEU A 91 1.59 9.09 4.78
CA LEU A 91 0.45 9.00 5.70
C LEU A 91 -0.04 10.38 6.13
N ALA A 92 0.87 11.28 6.51
CA ALA A 92 0.51 12.67 6.85
C ALA A 92 -0.20 13.40 5.70
N ARG A 93 0.21 13.16 4.45
CA ARG A 93 -0.44 13.73 3.25
C ARG A 93 -1.84 13.16 3.03
N LEU A 94 -2.00 11.85 3.24
CA LEU A 94 -3.25 11.15 2.99
C LEU A 94 -4.34 11.52 4.01
N GLU A 95 -3.99 11.99 5.20
CA GLU A 95 -4.95 12.53 6.16
C GLU A 95 -5.75 13.74 5.61
N HIS A 96 -5.23 14.41 4.56
CA HIS A 96 -5.96 15.45 3.84
C HIS A 96 -6.94 14.92 2.77
N ILE A 97 -6.89 13.61 2.48
CA ILE A 97 -7.68 12.96 1.42
C ILE A 97 -8.49 11.80 2.03
N PRO A 98 -9.65 12.07 2.63
CA PRO A 98 -10.43 11.06 3.34
C PRO A 98 -10.73 9.83 2.48
N ASN A 99 -10.94 8.67 3.12
CA ASN A 99 -11.26 7.41 2.47
C ASN A 99 -10.22 7.01 1.40
N THR A 100 -8.93 7.12 1.76
CA THR A 100 -7.80 6.66 0.95
C THR A 100 -7.03 5.63 1.76
N LEU A 101 -6.73 4.49 1.12
CA LEU A 101 -5.91 3.43 1.66
C LEU A 101 -4.46 3.64 1.19
N TYR A 102 -3.49 3.27 2.01
CA TYR A 102 -2.07 3.34 1.64
C TYR A 102 -1.51 1.93 1.45
N ASN A 103 -1.16 1.58 0.23
CA ASN A 103 -0.63 0.28 -0.15
C ASN A 103 0.89 0.31 -0.30
N PHE A 104 1.58 -0.70 0.23
CA PHE A 104 3.03 -0.81 0.04
C PHE A 104 3.49 -2.27 -0.07
N HIS A 105 4.57 -2.48 -0.84
CA HIS A 105 5.30 -3.73 -0.84
C HIS A 105 6.08 -3.88 0.47
N PRO A 106 5.93 -4.97 1.24
CA PRO A 106 6.67 -5.16 2.49
C PRO A 106 8.18 -5.04 2.34
N GLY A 107 8.73 -5.48 1.20
CA GLY A 107 10.12 -5.30 0.83
C GLY A 107 10.90 -6.60 0.69
N SER A 108 12.22 -6.48 0.60
CA SER A 108 13.15 -7.60 0.45
C SER A 108 14.18 -7.60 1.57
N HIS A 109 14.33 -8.75 2.25
CA HIS A 109 15.23 -8.89 3.41
C HIS A 109 16.72 -9.00 3.06
N VAL A 110 17.07 -9.08 1.78
CA VAL A 110 18.45 -9.05 1.27
C VAL A 110 19.38 -9.96 2.07
N GLN A 111 19.09 -11.27 2.08
CA GLN A 111 19.85 -12.35 2.75
C GLN A 111 19.88 -12.32 4.30
N GLN A 112 19.13 -11.42 4.96
CA GLN A 112 19.02 -11.40 6.43
C GLN A 112 18.09 -12.52 6.97
N GLY A 113 17.31 -13.17 6.11
CA GLY A 113 16.28 -14.15 6.44
C GLY A 113 14.89 -13.52 6.56
N ALA A 114 13.86 -14.30 6.22
CA ALA A 114 12.46 -13.85 6.23
C ALA A 114 12.01 -13.38 7.62
N GLU A 115 12.39 -14.10 8.67
CA GLU A 115 12.04 -13.76 10.05
C GLU A 115 12.56 -12.36 10.43
N LYS A 116 13.82 -12.03 10.09
CA LYS A 116 14.37 -10.69 10.31
C LYS A 116 13.68 -9.65 9.44
N GLY A 117 13.28 -10.03 8.23
CA GLY A 117 12.48 -9.16 7.36
C GLY A 117 11.12 -8.81 7.98
N ILE A 118 10.41 -9.82 8.50
CA ILE A 118 9.11 -9.66 9.17
C ILE A 118 9.25 -8.74 10.40
N GLU A 119 10.27 -8.96 11.25
CA GLU A 119 10.57 -8.12 12.41
C GLU A 119 10.75 -6.63 11.98
N LEU A 120 11.62 -6.37 11.01
CA LEU A 120 11.92 -5.00 10.56
C LEU A 120 10.71 -4.29 9.93
N ILE A 121 9.83 -5.02 9.24
CA ILE A 121 8.59 -4.47 8.68
C ILE A 121 7.62 -4.11 9.82
N ALA A 122 7.46 -4.99 10.80
CA ALA A 122 6.62 -4.73 11.96
C ALA A 122 7.14 -3.54 12.80
N ASP A 123 8.46 -3.45 13.00
CA ASP A 123 9.10 -2.31 13.68
C ASP A 123 8.77 -0.99 12.97
N LEU A 124 8.92 -0.94 11.64
CA LEU A 124 8.54 0.24 10.86
C LEU A 124 7.07 0.62 11.07
N LEU A 125 6.16 -0.36 11.00
CA LEU A 125 4.73 -0.12 11.18
C LEU A 125 4.40 0.36 12.59
N ASN A 126 5.03 -0.20 13.63
CA ASN A 126 4.86 0.24 15.01
C ASN A 126 5.38 1.66 15.25
N ASP A 127 6.43 2.06 14.53
CA ASP A 127 6.99 3.41 14.62
C ASP A 127 6.13 4.48 13.91
N VAL A 128 5.41 4.12 12.83
CA VAL A 128 4.73 5.11 11.98
C VAL A 128 3.21 5.13 12.12
N LEU A 129 2.59 4.04 12.60
CA LEU A 129 1.14 3.98 12.75
C LEU A 129 0.68 4.73 13.99
N ASP A 130 -0.34 5.58 13.81
CA ASP A 130 -1.01 6.28 14.91
C ASP A 130 -2.46 5.76 15.01
N PRO A 131 -2.93 5.31 16.19
CA PRO A 131 -4.32 4.92 16.39
C PRO A 131 -5.34 6.00 15.98
N ALA A 132 -4.95 7.27 16.05
CA ALA A 132 -5.81 8.39 15.68
C ALA A 132 -5.86 8.65 14.15
N GLN A 133 -4.92 8.11 13.36
CA GLN A 133 -4.95 8.28 11.90
C GLN A 133 -6.20 7.64 11.29
N LYS A 134 -6.64 8.17 10.14
CA LYS A 134 -7.81 7.64 9.41
C LYS A 134 -7.40 6.69 8.29
N THR A 135 -6.21 6.91 7.74
CA THR A 135 -5.67 6.11 6.65
C THR A 135 -5.37 4.68 7.14
N ILE A 136 -5.91 3.69 6.44
CA ILE A 136 -5.56 2.27 6.64
C ILE A 136 -4.37 1.96 5.74
N VAL A 137 -3.37 1.27 6.31
CA VAL A 137 -2.18 0.81 5.60
C VAL A 137 -2.40 -0.63 5.13
N LEU A 138 -2.11 -0.90 3.87
CA LEU A 138 -2.27 -2.21 3.26
C LEU A 138 -0.90 -2.85 3.03
N LEU A 139 -0.72 -4.05 3.59
CA LEU A 139 0.37 -4.94 3.22
C LEU A 139 0.01 -5.63 1.89
N GLU A 140 0.81 -5.45 0.85
CA GLU A 140 0.58 -6.14 -0.40
C GLU A 140 1.15 -7.56 -0.37
N THR A 141 0.39 -8.53 -0.87
CA THR A 141 0.91 -9.89 -1.09
C THR A 141 1.98 -9.87 -2.18
N MET A 142 3.07 -10.61 -1.98
CA MET A 142 4.26 -10.57 -2.83
C MET A 142 4.47 -11.86 -3.61
N ALA A 143 5.16 -11.75 -4.75
CA ALA A 143 5.49 -12.89 -5.61
C ALA A 143 6.58 -13.82 -5.04
N GLY A 144 7.34 -13.35 -4.04
CA GLY A 144 8.46 -14.10 -3.47
C GLY A 144 9.72 -14.11 -4.34
N LYS A 145 9.87 -13.14 -5.23
CA LYS A 145 11.05 -13.04 -6.10
C LYS A 145 12.28 -12.64 -5.28
N GLY A 146 13.34 -13.41 -5.42
CA GLY A 146 14.59 -13.18 -4.69
C GLY A 146 14.41 -13.35 -3.17
N THR A 147 14.34 -12.25 -2.43
CA THR A 147 14.24 -12.23 -0.96
C THR A 147 13.06 -11.38 -0.49
N GLU A 148 12.01 -11.27 -1.28
CA GLU A 148 10.77 -10.59 -0.93
C GLU A 148 10.10 -11.25 0.27
N VAL A 149 9.54 -10.44 1.15
CA VAL A 149 8.74 -10.84 2.32
C VAL A 149 7.26 -10.62 2.00
N GLY A 150 6.38 -11.49 2.50
CA GLY A 150 4.94 -11.43 2.23
C GLY A 150 4.51 -12.29 1.04
N ARG A 151 5.34 -13.28 0.67
CA ARG A 151 5.04 -14.23 -0.42
C ARG A 151 4.01 -15.29 -0.04
N SER A 152 3.83 -15.54 1.25
CA SER A 152 2.77 -16.41 1.75
C SER A 152 1.85 -15.67 2.71
N PHE A 153 0.64 -16.15 2.87
CA PHE A 153 -0.35 -15.56 3.77
C PHE A 153 0.12 -15.63 5.23
N GLU A 154 0.90 -16.66 5.60
CA GLU A 154 1.51 -16.78 6.93
C GLU A 154 2.58 -15.71 7.17
N GLU A 155 3.37 -15.34 6.17
CA GLU A 155 4.34 -14.23 6.31
C GLU A 155 3.62 -12.89 6.53
N ILE A 156 2.51 -12.63 5.82
CA ILE A 156 1.67 -11.45 6.04
C ILE A 156 1.04 -11.48 7.43
N ALA A 157 0.46 -12.62 7.83
CA ALA A 157 -0.11 -12.81 9.17
C ALA A 157 0.94 -12.58 10.27
N ALA A 158 2.17 -13.11 10.09
CA ALA A 158 3.25 -12.94 11.04
C ALA A 158 3.73 -11.49 11.21
N ILE A 159 3.63 -10.66 10.15
CA ILE A 159 3.83 -9.20 10.25
C ILE A 159 2.70 -8.58 11.09
N ILE A 160 1.44 -8.87 10.73
CA ILE A 160 0.25 -8.30 11.39
C ILE A 160 0.25 -8.65 12.90
N GLU A 161 0.63 -9.89 13.26
CA GLU A 161 0.68 -10.31 14.66
C GLU A 161 1.64 -9.47 15.52
N ARG A 162 2.71 -8.93 14.92
CA ARG A 162 3.74 -8.12 15.60
C ARG A 162 3.44 -6.63 15.60
N VAL A 163 2.38 -6.18 14.96
CA VAL A 163 1.99 -4.77 14.94
C VAL A 163 0.97 -4.48 16.04
N ASP A 164 1.22 -3.41 16.80
CA ASP A 164 0.37 -3.01 17.91
C ASP A 164 -0.97 -2.43 17.44
N CYS A 165 -0.93 -1.60 16.39
CA CYS A 165 -2.08 -0.86 15.85
C CYS A 165 -2.76 -1.62 14.69
N LYS A 166 -3.24 -2.84 14.97
CA LYS A 166 -3.79 -3.76 13.94
C LYS A 166 -5.02 -3.21 13.24
N GLU A 167 -5.81 -2.41 13.93
CA GLU A 167 -7.01 -1.76 13.38
C GLU A 167 -6.70 -0.74 12.28
N ARG A 168 -5.43 -0.39 12.09
CA ARG A 168 -4.93 0.47 11.01
C ARG A 168 -4.25 -0.30 9.90
N LEU A 169 -4.30 -1.63 9.94
CA LEU A 169 -3.78 -2.51 8.90
C LEU A 169 -4.89 -3.18 8.10
N GLY A 170 -4.58 -3.50 6.88
CA GLY A 170 -5.31 -4.39 5.99
C GLY A 170 -4.33 -5.07 5.04
N VAL A 171 -4.86 -5.81 4.09
CA VAL A 171 -4.05 -6.52 3.09
C VAL A 171 -4.55 -6.17 1.69
N CYS A 172 -3.64 -5.93 0.77
CA CYS A 172 -3.89 -5.84 -0.65
C CYS A 172 -3.52 -7.17 -1.30
N LEU A 173 -4.51 -7.92 -1.76
CA LEU A 173 -4.29 -9.15 -2.49
C LEU A 173 -4.04 -8.82 -3.96
N ASP A 174 -2.77 -8.87 -4.39
CA ASP A 174 -2.39 -8.75 -5.79
C ASP A 174 -2.43 -10.13 -6.46
N THR A 175 -3.34 -10.31 -7.40
CA THR A 175 -3.58 -11.60 -8.05
C THR A 175 -2.40 -12.07 -8.90
N CYS A 176 -1.60 -11.15 -9.46
CA CYS A 176 -0.39 -11.49 -10.20
C CYS A 176 0.70 -12.00 -9.24
N HIS A 177 0.88 -11.33 -8.11
CA HIS A 177 1.85 -11.76 -7.10
C HIS A 177 1.47 -13.10 -6.47
N VAL A 178 0.21 -13.28 -6.11
CA VAL A 178 -0.29 -14.53 -5.52
C VAL A 178 -0.12 -15.70 -6.50
N TRP A 179 -0.42 -15.49 -7.80
CA TRP A 179 -0.15 -16.47 -8.84
C TRP A 179 1.36 -16.83 -8.94
N ASP A 180 2.21 -15.81 -8.99
CA ASP A 180 3.67 -16.01 -9.08
C ASP A 180 4.25 -16.67 -7.81
N ALA A 181 3.61 -16.48 -6.65
CA ALA A 181 3.95 -17.13 -5.39
C ALA A 181 3.55 -18.61 -5.34
N GLY A 182 2.74 -19.09 -6.30
CA GLY A 182 2.38 -20.51 -6.46
C GLY A 182 0.95 -20.87 -6.05
N TYR A 183 0.10 -19.90 -5.71
CA TYR A 183 -1.31 -20.12 -5.43
C TYR A 183 -2.10 -20.23 -6.75
N ASP A 184 -2.96 -21.24 -6.90
CA ASP A 184 -3.69 -21.51 -8.15
C ASP A 184 -4.97 -20.70 -8.28
N ILE A 185 -4.83 -19.37 -8.34
CA ILE A 185 -5.99 -18.47 -8.48
C ILE A 185 -6.76 -18.62 -9.80
N ALA A 186 -6.16 -19.29 -10.80
CA ALA A 186 -6.80 -19.46 -12.11
C ALA A 186 -7.81 -20.61 -12.11
N ASN A 187 -7.57 -21.66 -11.33
CA ASN A 187 -8.42 -22.86 -11.31
C ASN A 187 -9.11 -23.06 -9.95
N ASP A 188 -8.60 -22.49 -8.87
CA ASP A 188 -9.12 -22.64 -7.49
C ASP A 188 -9.10 -21.32 -6.72
N LEU A 189 -9.73 -20.28 -7.28
CA LEU A 189 -9.81 -18.97 -6.61
C LEU A 189 -10.50 -19.05 -5.24
N ASP A 190 -11.57 -19.80 -5.14
CA ASP A 190 -12.33 -19.94 -3.87
C ASP A 190 -11.45 -20.59 -2.78
N GLY A 191 -10.72 -21.67 -3.11
CA GLY A 191 -9.79 -22.31 -2.18
C GLY A 191 -8.65 -21.39 -1.73
N VAL A 192 -8.12 -20.57 -2.64
CA VAL A 192 -7.10 -19.56 -2.30
C VAL A 192 -7.66 -18.48 -1.38
N LEU A 193 -8.88 -17.99 -1.63
CA LEU A 193 -9.54 -17.01 -0.75
C LEU A 193 -9.89 -17.60 0.62
N GLU A 194 -10.30 -18.87 0.70
CA GLU A 194 -10.50 -19.56 1.97
C GLU A 194 -9.20 -19.72 2.76
N GLU A 195 -8.07 -19.97 2.08
CA GLU A 195 -6.76 -20.04 2.71
C GLU A 195 -6.32 -18.66 3.22
N PHE A 196 -6.54 -17.61 2.43
CA PHE A 196 -6.30 -16.24 2.82
C PHE A 196 -7.10 -15.86 4.07
N ASP A 197 -8.40 -16.10 4.08
CA ASP A 197 -9.31 -15.79 5.20
C ASP A 197 -8.92 -16.55 6.47
N ARG A 198 -8.50 -17.81 6.34
CA ARG A 198 -8.03 -18.63 7.47
C ARG A 198 -6.70 -18.14 8.06
N ALA A 199 -5.78 -17.65 7.23
CA ALA A 199 -4.46 -17.23 7.67
C ALA A 199 -4.44 -15.79 8.23
N ILE A 200 -5.24 -14.90 7.65
CA ILE A 200 -5.20 -13.46 7.91
C ILE A 200 -6.47 -12.96 8.61
N GLY A 201 -7.65 -13.49 8.24
CA GLY A 201 -8.95 -13.08 8.81
C GLY A 201 -9.77 -12.21 7.89
#